data_b1c648e6df7c02d49c718a48335db081
#
_entry.id   b1c648e6df7c02d49c718a48335db081
#
_cell.length_a   1.000
_cell.length_b   1.000
_cell.length_c   1.000
_cell.angle_alpha   90.00
_cell.angle_beta   90.00
_cell.angle_gamma   90.00
#
_symmetry.space_group_name_H-M   'P 1'
#
loop_
_entity.id
_entity.type
_entity.pdbx_description
1 polymer ?
#
loop_
_entity_poly.entity_id
_entity_poly.type
_entity_poly.pdbx_seq_one_letter_code
_entity_poly.pdbx_strand_id
1 'polypeptide(L)'
;MRGALALVLLGLSMAGCSGPIETRVSSAGEEQPIAGSFMLAPLPDNSADELTGAQALLVEGLLTKGYHHADDADMMLTVGISDRPAQLTVKNGAQILAPGKQPKMWQSCADREYRMTIELTRRADGAQLYSGNASEYHCNATLTETLPSLAKRLVADIERPRGPKLLVRLGKD
;
A
#
# COMPACT_ATOMS: atom_id res chain seq x y z
N MET A 1 46.54 -29.62 -7.61
CA MET A 1 45.50 -28.73 -8.20
C MET A 1 44.07 -29.26 -8.02
N ARG A 2 43.71 -29.91 -6.88
CA ARG A 2 42.37 -30.46 -6.60
C ARG A 2 41.58 -29.70 -5.50
N GLY A 3 42.21 -28.72 -4.84
CA GLY A 3 41.59 -27.96 -3.74
C GLY A 3 40.89 -26.66 -4.13
N ALA A 4 41.11 -26.09 -5.30
CA ALA A 4 40.58 -24.79 -5.70
C ALA A 4 39.16 -24.86 -6.27
N LEU A 5 38.70 -26.03 -6.72
CA LEU A 5 37.37 -26.20 -7.32
C LEU A 5 36.24 -26.32 -6.25
N ALA A 6 36.58 -26.76 -5.04
CA ALA A 6 35.61 -26.93 -3.97
C ALA A 6 35.15 -25.60 -3.31
N LEU A 7 36.00 -24.56 -3.34
CA LEU A 7 35.66 -23.25 -2.73
C LEU A 7 34.75 -22.39 -3.60
N VAL A 8 34.73 -22.61 -4.91
CA VAL A 8 33.86 -21.84 -5.84
C VAL A 8 32.37 -22.27 -5.77
N LEU A 9 32.11 -23.53 -5.42
CA LEU A 9 30.77 -24.07 -5.31
C LEU A 9 30.01 -23.65 -4.03
N LEU A 10 30.74 -23.23 -2.98
CA LEU A 10 30.12 -22.79 -1.73
C LEU A 10 29.66 -21.31 -1.76
N GLY A 11 30.11 -20.52 -2.73
CA GLY A 11 29.80 -19.10 -2.87
C GLY A 11 28.47 -18.79 -3.57
N LEU A 12 27.82 -19.75 -4.25
CA LEU A 12 26.61 -19.51 -5.05
C LEU A 12 25.28 -19.77 -4.31
N SER A 13 25.33 -20.21 -3.07
CA SER A 13 24.09 -20.58 -2.32
C SER A 13 23.48 -19.43 -1.51
N MET A 14 23.99 -18.20 -1.59
CA MET A 14 23.48 -17.03 -0.90
C MET A 14 22.62 -16.10 -1.77
N ALA A 15 22.11 -16.55 -2.89
CA ALA A 15 21.07 -15.85 -3.60
C ALA A 15 19.76 -16.05 -2.80
N GLY A 16 19.54 -15.19 -1.79
CA GLY A 16 18.32 -15.17 -1.02
C GLY A 16 17.13 -15.09 -1.97
N CYS A 17 16.22 -16.04 -1.89
CA CYS A 17 15.00 -16.10 -2.66
C CYS A 17 14.13 -14.88 -2.36
N SER A 18 14.32 -13.79 -3.11
CA SER A 18 13.34 -12.70 -3.15
C SER A 18 12.17 -13.17 -4.02
N GLY A 19 11.07 -13.55 -3.39
CA GLY A 19 9.84 -13.92 -4.08
C GLY A 19 9.14 -12.69 -4.69
N PRO A 20 8.20 -12.90 -5.62
CA PRO A 20 7.37 -11.81 -6.12
C PRO A 20 6.48 -11.26 -4.99
N ILE A 21 6.46 -9.93 -4.84
CA ILE A 21 5.57 -9.24 -3.93
C ILE A 21 4.32 -8.83 -4.70
N GLU A 22 3.17 -9.24 -4.19
CA GLU A 22 1.86 -8.93 -4.75
C GLU A 22 1.25 -7.73 -4.05
N THR A 23 1.02 -6.64 -4.80
CA THR A 23 0.23 -5.50 -4.34
C THR A 23 -1.21 -5.65 -4.82
N ARG A 24 -2.15 -5.73 -3.89
CA ARG A 24 -3.59 -5.70 -4.18
C ARG A 24 -4.07 -4.27 -4.09
N VAL A 25 -4.63 -3.77 -5.18
CA VAL A 25 -5.24 -2.44 -5.23
C VAL A 25 -6.73 -2.62 -5.52
N SER A 26 -7.57 -1.90 -4.80
CA SER A 26 -9.00 -1.82 -5.08
C SER A 26 -9.45 -0.39 -4.92
N SER A 27 -10.21 0.12 -5.87
CA SER A 27 -10.68 1.50 -5.87
C SER A 27 -12.09 1.63 -6.42
N ALA A 28 -12.76 2.69 -5.96
CA ALA A 28 -14.08 3.14 -6.41
C ALA A 28 -14.08 4.66 -6.52
N GLY A 29 -15.06 5.23 -7.20
CA GLY A 29 -15.24 6.68 -7.35
C GLY A 29 -15.68 7.07 -8.74
N GLU A 30 -15.60 8.35 -9.05
CA GLU A 30 -15.96 8.89 -10.36
C GLU A 30 -15.07 8.31 -11.45
N GLU A 31 -15.63 8.04 -12.64
CA GLU A 31 -14.89 7.54 -13.80
C GLU A 31 -14.07 8.63 -14.49
N GLN A 32 -14.46 9.89 -14.29
CA GLN A 32 -13.76 11.03 -14.88
C GLN A 32 -12.43 11.30 -14.18
N PRO A 33 -11.41 11.79 -14.89
CA PRO A 33 -10.16 12.20 -14.28
C PRO A 33 -10.38 13.25 -13.20
N ILE A 34 -9.86 13.00 -12.02
CA ILE A 34 -9.89 13.94 -10.91
C ILE A 34 -8.69 14.87 -11.09
N ALA A 35 -8.91 16.18 -11.06
CA ALA A 35 -7.85 17.18 -11.14
C ALA A 35 -8.19 18.35 -10.21
N GLY A 36 -7.19 19.12 -9.83
CA GLY A 36 -7.38 20.32 -9.01
C GLY A 36 -6.51 20.37 -7.77
N SER A 37 -6.97 21.15 -6.79
CA SER A 37 -6.29 21.33 -5.51
C SER A 37 -6.84 20.39 -4.45
N PHE A 38 -5.95 19.98 -3.54
CA PHE A 38 -6.32 19.18 -2.37
C PHE A 38 -5.70 19.74 -1.10
N MET A 39 -6.39 19.53 0.01
CA MET A 39 -5.86 19.70 1.37
C MET A 39 -5.82 18.35 2.08
N LEU A 40 -4.99 18.24 3.10
CA LEU A 40 -4.98 17.07 3.96
C LEU A 40 -6.07 17.15 5.02
N ALA A 41 -6.75 16.06 5.27
CA ALA A 41 -7.54 15.92 6.48
C ALA A 41 -6.60 16.03 7.71
N PRO A 42 -7.01 16.73 8.78
CA PRO A 42 -6.21 16.82 9.98
C PRO A 42 -5.99 15.42 10.58
N LEU A 43 -4.78 15.19 11.05
CA LEU A 43 -4.47 13.97 11.79
C LEU A 43 -5.02 14.07 13.22
N PRO A 44 -5.47 12.94 13.80
CA PRO A 44 -5.76 12.88 15.23
C PRO A 44 -4.54 13.26 16.07
N ASP A 45 -4.78 13.86 17.23
CA ASP A 45 -3.73 14.07 18.22
C ASP A 45 -3.07 12.73 18.58
N ASN A 46 -1.75 12.72 18.67
CA ASN A 46 -0.94 11.51 18.90
C ASN A 46 -0.97 10.47 17.75
N SER A 47 -1.16 10.91 16.52
CA SER A 47 -0.98 10.03 15.35
C SER A 47 0.43 9.45 15.30
N ALA A 48 0.52 8.20 14.86
CA ALA A 48 1.81 7.54 14.67
C ALA A 48 2.64 8.23 13.55
N ASP A 49 3.95 8.21 13.69
CA ASP A 49 4.88 8.81 12.72
C ASP A 49 4.70 8.19 11.31
N GLU A 50 4.33 6.93 11.24
CA GLU A 50 4.05 6.24 9.98
C GLU A 50 2.88 6.87 9.22
N LEU A 51 1.84 7.35 9.92
CA LEU A 51 0.71 7.99 9.26
C LEU A 51 1.10 9.37 8.69
N THR A 52 1.92 10.12 9.42
CA THR A 52 2.50 11.37 8.93
C THR A 52 3.40 11.11 7.70
N GLY A 53 4.23 10.07 7.77
CA GLY A 53 5.06 9.64 6.64
C GLY A 53 4.23 9.21 5.42
N ALA A 54 3.13 8.50 5.65
CA ALA A 54 2.20 8.12 4.58
C ALA A 54 1.55 9.33 3.89
N GLN A 55 1.14 10.35 4.65
CA GLN A 55 0.64 11.60 4.09
C GLN A 55 1.70 12.31 3.23
N ALA A 56 2.93 12.41 3.72
CA ALA A 56 4.02 13.06 2.99
C ALA A 56 4.30 12.37 1.65
N LEU A 57 4.34 11.04 1.61
CA LEU A 57 4.52 10.26 0.39
C LEU A 57 3.39 10.47 -0.63
N LEU A 58 2.15 10.58 -0.15
CA LEU A 58 0.98 10.83 -1.02
C LEU A 58 0.99 12.26 -1.56
N VAL A 59 1.32 13.25 -0.73
CA VAL A 59 1.48 14.65 -1.17
C VAL A 59 2.52 14.74 -2.27
N GLU A 60 3.73 14.19 -2.06
CA GLU A 60 4.80 14.18 -3.06
C GLU A 60 4.32 13.51 -4.37
N GLY A 61 3.68 12.35 -4.25
CA GLY A 61 3.17 11.63 -5.39
C GLY A 61 2.11 12.40 -6.17
N LEU A 62 1.16 13.06 -5.49
CA LEU A 62 0.11 13.85 -6.12
C LEU A 62 0.66 15.12 -6.79
N LEU A 63 1.61 15.80 -6.15
CA LEU A 63 2.30 16.96 -6.75
C LEU A 63 2.99 16.59 -8.06
N THR A 64 3.66 15.42 -8.12
CA THR A 64 4.29 14.94 -9.37
C THR A 64 3.28 14.63 -10.48
N LYS A 65 2.00 14.45 -10.13
CA LYS A 65 0.87 14.23 -11.04
C LYS A 65 0.15 15.51 -11.46
N GLY A 66 0.62 16.67 -10.96
CA GLY A 66 0.04 17.97 -11.30
C GLY A 66 -1.13 18.40 -10.41
N TYR A 67 -1.39 17.70 -9.31
CA TYR A 67 -2.27 18.20 -8.26
C TYR A 67 -1.59 19.33 -7.49
N HIS A 68 -2.37 20.20 -6.84
CA HIS A 68 -1.86 21.30 -6.04
C HIS A 68 -2.31 21.16 -4.60
N HIS A 69 -1.37 21.28 -3.65
CA HIS A 69 -1.69 21.33 -2.22
C HIS A 69 -1.99 22.78 -1.80
N ALA A 70 -3.18 23.01 -1.21
CA ALA A 70 -3.61 24.33 -0.73
C ALA A 70 -4.58 24.19 0.44
N ASP A 71 -4.58 25.16 1.35
CA ASP A 71 -5.46 25.17 2.54
C ASP A 71 -6.93 25.42 2.19
N ASP A 72 -7.19 26.13 1.09
CA ASP A 72 -8.51 26.42 0.56
C ASP A 72 -8.91 25.51 -0.63
N ALA A 73 -8.29 24.35 -0.72
CA ALA A 73 -8.49 23.40 -1.80
C ALA A 73 -9.93 22.92 -1.95
N ASP A 74 -10.31 22.54 -3.16
CA ASP A 74 -11.63 21.99 -3.49
C ASP A 74 -11.86 20.57 -2.95
N MET A 75 -10.76 19.83 -2.75
CA MET A 75 -10.81 18.43 -2.30
C MET A 75 -10.10 18.26 -0.96
N MET A 76 -10.56 17.28 -0.19
CA MET A 76 -9.92 16.83 1.04
C MET A 76 -9.40 15.40 0.84
N LEU A 77 -8.10 15.19 1.11
CA LEU A 77 -7.45 13.90 1.11
C LEU A 77 -7.40 13.34 2.54
N THR A 78 -8.07 12.23 2.75
CA THR A 78 -7.98 11.43 3.98
C THR A 78 -7.08 10.24 3.74
N VAL A 79 -6.21 9.94 4.70
CA VAL A 79 -5.25 8.84 4.65
C VAL A 79 -5.43 7.94 5.86
N GLY A 80 -5.45 6.64 5.63
CA GLY A 80 -5.43 5.62 6.67
C GLY A 80 -4.36 4.57 6.40
N ILE A 81 -3.75 4.06 7.45
CA ILE A 81 -2.82 2.93 7.38
C ILE A 81 -3.26 1.84 8.36
N SER A 82 -2.94 0.61 8.05
CA SER A 82 -3.15 -0.49 8.98
C SER A 82 -2.07 -1.56 8.83
N ASP A 83 -1.73 -2.15 9.97
CA ASP A 83 -0.84 -3.29 10.11
C ASP A 83 -1.57 -4.38 10.90
N ARG A 84 -1.78 -5.54 10.29
CA ARG A 84 -2.48 -6.66 10.94
C ARG A 84 -1.85 -8.01 10.59
N PRO A 85 -1.98 -9.02 11.46
CA PRO A 85 -1.64 -10.38 11.09
C PRO A 85 -2.44 -10.83 9.86
N ALA A 86 -1.74 -11.36 8.85
CA ALA A 86 -2.36 -11.74 7.57
C ALA A 86 -3.39 -12.89 7.70
N GLN A 87 -3.30 -13.68 8.77
CA GLN A 87 -4.20 -14.80 9.03
C GLN A 87 -5.58 -14.39 9.55
N LEU A 88 -5.75 -13.12 9.97
CA LEU A 88 -7.03 -12.64 10.48
C LEU A 88 -8.09 -12.63 9.40
N THR A 89 -9.18 -13.33 9.66
CA THR A 89 -10.39 -13.30 8.82
C THR A 89 -11.37 -12.28 9.40
N VAL A 90 -11.81 -11.34 8.59
CA VAL A 90 -12.86 -10.38 8.96
C VAL A 90 -14.21 -10.94 8.54
N LYS A 91 -15.15 -11.03 9.50
CA LYS A 91 -16.50 -11.54 9.27
C LYS A 91 -17.53 -10.53 9.74
N ASN A 92 -18.69 -10.53 9.07
CA ASN A 92 -19.93 -9.92 9.56
C ASN A 92 -20.97 -11.05 9.70
N GLY A 93 -21.20 -11.50 10.93
CA GLY A 93 -21.97 -12.72 11.17
C GLY A 93 -21.36 -13.94 10.48
N ALA A 94 -22.10 -14.62 9.63
CA ALA A 94 -21.64 -15.76 8.84
C ALA A 94 -20.87 -15.36 7.55
N GLN A 95 -20.97 -14.10 7.13
CA GLN A 95 -20.34 -13.61 5.90
C GLN A 95 -18.87 -13.29 6.12
N ILE A 96 -17.99 -13.86 5.28
CA ILE A 96 -16.56 -13.51 5.26
C ILE A 96 -16.40 -12.24 4.40
N LEU A 97 -15.98 -11.14 5.02
CA LEU A 97 -15.70 -9.87 4.35
C LEU A 97 -14.26 -9.82 3.81
N ALA A 98 -13.31 -10.38 4.56
CA ALA A 98 -11.91 -10.52 4.13
C ALA A 98 -11.36 -11.84 4.65
N PRO A 99 -11.02 -12.79 3.77
CA PRO A 99 -10.42 -14.05 4.18
C PRO A 99 -8.99 -13.83 4.68
N GLY A 100 -8.58 -14.54 5.71
CA GLY A 100 -7.20 -14.58 6.15
C GLY A 100 -6.32 -15.36 5.15
N LYS A 101 -5.06 -14.93 5.04
CA LYS A 101 -4.05 -15.65 4.25
C LYS A 101 -3.61 -16.90 4.99
N GLN A 102 -3.64 -18.04 4.33
CA GLN A 102 -3.13 -19.28 4.92
C GLN A 102 -1.59 -19.26 5.00
N PRO A 103 -1.01 -19.74 6.09
CA PRO A 103 0.44 -19.88 6.19
C PRO A 103 0.97 -20.78 5.08
N LYS A 104 2.12 -20.42 4.51
CA LYS A 104 2.82 -21.31 3.59
C LYS A 104 3.59 -22.37 4.37
N MET A 105 3.56 -23.61 3.90
CA MET A 105 4.40 -24.68 4.44
C MET A 105 5.88 -24.28 4.31
N TRP A 106 6.68 -24.44 5.36
CA TRP A 106 8.10 -24.05 5.43
C TRP A 106 8.38 -22.53 5.52
N GLN A 107 7.38 -21.70 5.80
CA GLN A 107 7.57 -20.29 6.08
C GLN A 107 8.07 -20.11 7.52
N SER A 108 9.21 -19.44 7.68
CA SER A 108 9.86 -19.24 8.98
C SER A 108 9.28 -18.07 9.80
N CYS A 109 8.48 -17.21 9.18
CA CYS A 109 7.87 -16.03 9.80
C CYS A 109 6.38 -15.90 9.45
N ALA A 110 5.62 -15.25 10.32
CA ALA A 110 4.21 -14.98 10.10
C ALA A 110 4.03 -13.74 9.22
N ASP A 111 3.26 -13.88 8.14
CA ASP A 111 2.93 -12.74 7.30
C ASP A 111 2.08 -11.71 8.04
N ARG A 112 2.39 -10.43 7.83
CA ARG A 112 1.56 -9.28 8.17
C ARG A 112 0.98 -8.67 6.91
N GLU A 113 -0.22 -8.15 6.98
CA GLU A 113 -0.81 -7.33 5.93
C GLU A 113 -0.60 -5.87 6.27
N TYR A 114 0.13 -5.18 5.40
CA TYR A 114 0.25 -3.73 5.42
C TYR A 114 -0.68 -3.13 4.39
N ARG A 115 -1.49 -2.17 4.83
CA ARG A 115 -2.49 -1.54 3.97
C ARG A 115 -2.45 -0.03 4.12
N MET A 116 -2.57 0.66 3.01
CA MET A 116 -2.82 2.09 2.93
C MET A 116 -4.17 2.31 2.26
N THR A 117 -4.96 3.21 2.81
CA THR A 117 -6.26 3.63 2.27
C THR A 117 -6.22 5.12 2.04
N ILE A 118 -6.79 5.58 0.94
CA ILE A 118 -6.96 7.01 0.66
C ILE A 118 -8.38 7.29 0.19
N GLU A 119 -8.86 8.46 0.53
CA GLU A 119 -10.13 8.98 0.09
C GLU A 119 -10.00 10.45 -0.32
N LEU A 120 -10.51 10.78 -1.50
CA LEU A 120 -10.65 12.15 -1.97
C LEU A 120 -12.13 12.50 -1.96
N THR A 121 -12.50 13.51 -1.18
CA THR A 121 -13.87 14.03 -1.08
C THR A 121 -13.91 15.47 -1.56
N ARG A 122 -14.99 15.83 -2.27
CA ARG A 122 -15.26 17.23 -2.63
C ARG A 122 -15.75 17.98 -1.41
N ARG A 123 -15.09 19.08 -1.04
CA ARG A 123 -15.43 19.82 0.18
C ARG A 123 -16.78 20.54 0.12
N ALA A 124 -17.24 20.92 -1.07
CA ALA A 124 -18.47 21.67 -1.24
C ALA A 124 -19.74 20.88 -0.82
N ASP A 125 -19.74 19.57 -1.08
CA ASP A 125 -20.92 18.71 -0.89
C ASP A 125 -20.62 17.38 -0.19
N GLY A 126 -19.35 17.11 0.13
CA GLY A 126 -18.91 15.85 0.74
C GLY A 126 -18.92 14.65 -0.21
N ALA A 127 -19.11 14.86 -1.52
CA ALA A 127 -19.12 13.77 -2.49
C ALA A 127 -17.77 13.07 -2.55
N GLN A 128 -17.80 11.74 -2.50
CA GLN A 128 -16.63 10.90 -2.64
C GLN A 128 -16.20 10.84 -4.12
N LEU A 129 -15.09 11.48 -4.45
CA LEU A 129 -14.53 11.47 -5.79
C LEU A 129 -13.71 10.20 -6.06
N TYR A 130 -12.99 9.75 -5.05
CA TYR A 130 -12.15 8.56 -5.10
C TYR A 130 -12.04 7.92 -3.72
N SER A 131 -12.09 6.61 -3.68
CA SER A 131 -11.68 5.79 -2.54
C SER A 131 -10.82 4.65 -3.05
N GLY A 132 -9.65 4.49 -2.49
CA GLY A 132 -8.73 3.44 -2.88
C GLY A 132 -7.98 2.84 -1.71
N ASN A 133 -7.67 1.56 -1.83
CA ASN A 133 -6.77 0.89 -0.90
C ASN A 133 -5.74 0.07 -1.67
N ALA A 134 -4.52 0.02 -1.13
CA ALA A 134 -3.45 -0.86 -1.58
C ALA A 134 -2.96 -1.68 -0.41
N SER A 135 -2.69 -2.97 -0.61
CA SER A 135 -2.17 -3.84 0.44
C SER A 135 -1.13 -4.82 -0.09
N GLU A 136 -0.14 -5.11 0.75
CA GLU A 136 0.90 -6.11 0.52
C GLU A 136 1.02 -7.03 1.74
N TYR A 137 1.46 -8.26 1.51
CA TYR A 137 1.79 -9.20 2.58
C TYR A 137 3.30 -9.34 2.69
N HIS A 138 3.81 -9.15 3.89
CA HIS A 138 5.22 -9.24 4.20
C HIS A 138 5.48 -10.08 5.45
N CYS A 139 6.60 -10.74 5.44
CA CYS A 139 7.08 -11.59 6.52
C CYS A 139 8.19 -10.86 7.32
N ASN A 140 9.09 -10.14 6.66
CA ASN A 140 10.24 -9.47 7.27
C ASN A 140 10.23 -7.95 7.12
N ALA A 141 9.61 -7.41 6.06
CA ALA A 141 9.54 -5.96 5.87
C ALA A 141 8.62 -5.32 6.92
N THR A 142 8.91 -4.09 7.28
CA THR A 142 8.10 -3.26 8.17
C THR A 142 7.03 -2.47 7.39
N LEU A 143 6.05 -1.92 8.11
CA LEU A 143 5.07 -0.99 7.53
C LEU A 143 5.79 0.19 6.86
N THR A 144 6.73 0.84 7.56
CA THR A 144 7.47 2.00 7.05
C THR A 144 8.21 1.70 5.75
N GLU A 145 8.82 0.52 5.61
CA GLU A 145 9.50 0.10 4.38
C GLU A 145 8.52 -0.17 3.22
N THR A 146 7.28 -0.50 3.54
CA THR A 146 6.23 -0.84 2.55
C THR A 146 5.45 0.39 2.07
N LEU A 147 5.29 1.43 2.90
CA LEU A 147 4.51 2.64 2.59
C LEU A 147 4.84 3.29 1.24
N PRO A 148 6.12 3.45 0.81
CA PRO A 148 6.43 4.05 -0.49
C PRO A 148 5.85 3.27 -1.68
N SER A 149 5.85 1.94 -1.61
CA SER A 149 5.24 1.09 -2.63
C SER A 149 3.73 1.28 -2.69
N LEU A 150 3.05 1.26 -1.54
CA LEU A 150 1.60 1.42 -1.44
C LEU A 150 1.16 2.80 -1.94
N ALA A 151 1.83 3.88 -1.50
CA ALA A 151 1.55 5.25 -1.92
C ALA A 151 1.69 5.41 -3.45
N LYS A 152 2.79 4.92 -4.02
CA LYS A 152 3.02 4.94 -5.47
C LYS A 152 1.91 4.24 -6.26
N ARG A 153 1.40 3.10 -5.74
CA ARG A 153 0.32 2.36 -6.40
C ARG A 153 -1.01 3.10 -6.34
N LEU A 154 -1.33 3.71 -5.19
CA LEU A 154 -2.56 4.48 -5.03
C LEU A 154 -2.55 5.75 -5.89
N VAL A 155 -1.46 6.51 -5.89
CA VAL A 155 -1.31 7.69 -6.75
C VAL A 155 -1.45 7.34 -8.23
N ALA A 156 -0.84 6.23 -8.67
CA ALA A 156 -0.98 5.76 -10.05
C ALA A 156 -2.40 5.27 -10.37
N ASP A 157 -3.19 4.86 -9.37
CA ASP A 157 -4.53 4.35 -9.57
C ASP A 157 -5.60 5.44 -9.68
N ILE A 158 -5.38 6.62 -9.08
CA ILE A 158 -6.34 7.75 -9.13
C ILE A 158 -6.73 8.11 -10.56
N GLU A 159 -5.80 8.03 -11.52
CA GLU A 159 -6.01 8.36 -12.94
C GLU A 159 -6.49 7.17 -13.79
N ARG A 160 -6.76 6.01 -13.20
CA ARG A 160 -7.03 4.77 -13.92
C ARG A 160 -8.46 4.28 -13.70
N PRO A 161 -8.96 3.40 -14.58
CA PRO A 161 -10.23 2.73 -14.35
C PRO A 161 -10.28 2.05 -12.99
N ARG A 162 -11.42 2.18 -12.32
CA ARG A 162 -11.69 1.66 -10.97
C ARG A 162 -11.80 0.13 -10.95
N GLY A 163 -11.79 -0.43 -9.75
CA GLY A 163 -11.96 -1.85 -9.51
C GLY A 163 -10.73 -2.55 -8.94
N PRO A 164 -10.83 -3.87 -8.68
CA PRO A 164 -9.73 -4.64 -8.12
C PRO A 164 -8.61 -4.90 -9.14
N LYS A 165 -7.37 -4.76 -8.71
CA LYS A 165 -6.15 -5.01 -9.50
C LYS A 165 -5.14 -5.77 -8.66
N LEU A 166 -4.44 -6.69 -9.28
CA LEU A 166 -3.29 -7.38 -8.72
C LEU A 166 -2.04 -6.98 -9.51
N LEU A 167 -1.09 -6.39 -8.82
CA LEU A 167 0.18 -5.94 -9.38
C LEU A 167 1.31 -6.75 -8.76
N VAL A 168 2.27 -7.17 -9.57
CA VAL A 168 3.41 -7.96 -9.10
C VAL A 168 4.69 -7.16 -9.31
N ARG A 169 5.56 -7.16 -8.30
CA ARG A 169 6.91 -6.61 -8.38
C ARG A 169 7.92 -7.61 -7.86
N LEU A 170 9.11 -7.58 -8.39
CA LEU A 170 10.24 -8.27 -7.77
C LEU A 170 10.75 -7.39 -6.61
N GLY A 171 11.04 -8.00 -5.49
CA GLY A 171 11.51 -7.28 -4.32
C GLY A 171 12.03 -8.24 -3.25
N LYS A 172 12.75 -7.67 -2.28
CA LYS A 172 13.09 -8.40 -1.05
C LYS A 172 11.94 -8.22 -0.07
N ASP A 173 11.53 -9.29 0.52
CA ASP A 173 10.64 -9.35 1.66
C ASP A 173 11.49 -9.34 2.95
#